data_8afbabe2498907c34eb513ef5a088ca7
#
_entry.id   8afbabe2498907c34eb513ef5a088ca7
#
_cell.length_a   1.000
_cell.length_b   1.000
_cell.length_c   1.000
_cell.angle_alpha   90.00
_cell.angle_beta   90.00
_cell.angle_gamma   90.00
#
_symmetry.space_group_name_H-M   'P 1'
#
loop_
_entity.id
_entity.type
_entity.pdbx_description
1 polymer ?
#
loop_
_entity_poly.entity_id
_entity_poly.type
_entity_poly.pdbx_seq_one_letter_code
_entity_poly.pdbx_strand_id
1 'polypeptide(L)'
;MDGESFFPEAFARRIEEQLGTRQARLLLDALDGDPVVSVRYNPYKTTSKPALEPVPWSRYGFYLTERPSFTLDPSLHGGAYYVQEASSMFLEAVFGAIADSEAPLRILDLCAAPGGKTTLLSSLAGPESLIVANEPVRARAACLTTSGGGGSGMSS
;
A
#
# COMPACT_ATOMS: atom_id res chain seq x y z
N MET A 1 -9.13 13.93 33.64
CA MET A 1 -9.13 14.80 32.46
C MET A 1 -10.00 14.09 31.44
N ASP A 2 -11.24 14.58 31.34
CA ASP A 2 -12.23 14.04 30.41
C ASP A 2 -11.80 14.51 29.02
N GLY A 3 -11.05 13.66 28.30
CA GLY A 3 -10.62 13.94 26.93
C GLY A 3 -11.87 13.91 26.04
N GLU A 4 -12.28 15.06 25.53
CA GLU A 4 -13.24 15.12 24.45
C GLU A 4 -12.77 14.19 23.34
N SER A 5 -13.59 13.21 22.99
CA SER A 5 -13.31 12.30 21.87
C SER A 5 -13.12 13.14 20.61
N PHE A 6 -12.01 12.92 19.89
CA PHE A 6 -11.74 13.57 18.60
C PHE A 6 -12.85 13.28 17.56
N PHE A 7 -13.61 12.20 17.77
CA PHE A 7 -14.62 11.76 16.81
C PHE A 7 -16.02 12.27 17.18
N PRO A 8 -16.85 12.63 16.18
CA PRO A 8 -18.26 12.94 16.40
C PRO A 8 -18.96 11.75 17.09
N GLU A 9 -19.81 12.05 18.08
CA GLU A 9 -20.57 11.02 18.83
C GLU A 9 -21.35 10.06 17.92
N ALA A 10 -21.96 10.59 16.85
CA ALA A 10 -22.68 9.78 15.86
C ALA A 10 -21.80 8.76 15.15
N PHE A 11 -20.51 9.09 14.91
CA PHE A 11 -19.54 8.18 14.32
C PHE A 11 -19.16 7.08 15.32
N ALA A 12 -18.80 7.47 16.55
CA ALA A 12 -18.41 6.52 17.61
C ALA A 12 -19.54 5.50 17.87
N ARG A 13 -20.78 5.97 18.00
CA ARG A 13 -21.96 5.12 18.18
C ARG A 13 -22.15 4.14 17.01
N ARG A 14 -22.02 4.60 15.76
CA ARG A 14 -22.16 3.72 14.59
C ARG A 14 -21.08 2.63 14.56
N ILE A 15 -19.85 2.96 14.93
CA ILE A 15 -18.76 1.98 15.02
C ILE A 15 -19.08 0.96 16.13
N GLU A 16 -19.60 1.40 17.26
CA GLU A 16 -20.00 0.52 18.36
C GLU A 16 -21.15 -0.42 17.99
N GLU A 17 -22.15 0.07 17.28
CA GLU A 17 -23.26 -0.74 16.74
C GLU A 17 -22.77 -1.82 15.77
N GLN A 18 -21.75 -1.53 14.97
CA GLN A 18 -21.22 -2.46 13.95
C GLN A 18 -20.24 -3.49 14.53
N LEU A 19 -19.38 -3.08 15.44
CA LEU A 19 -18.24 -3.88 15.89
C LEU A 19 -18.40 -4.39 17.36
N GLY A 20 -19.37 -3.87 18.08
CA GLY A 20 -19.51 -4.04 19.53
C GLY A 20 -18.50 -3.17 20.31
N THR A 21 -18.83 -2.90 21.58
CA THR A 21 -18.13 -1.93 22.44
C THR A 21 -16.61 -2.13 22.49
N ARG A 22 -16.16 -3.38 22.64
CA ARG A 22 -14.72 -3.69 22.76
C ARG A 22 -13.93 -3.35 21.50
N GLN A 23 -14.41 -3.79 20.35
CA GLN A 23 -13.70 -3.58 19.07
C GLN A 23 -13.79 -2.12 18.63
N ALA A 24 -14.94 -1.49 18.88
CA ALA A 24 -15.13 -0.07 18.63
C ALA A 24 -14.11 0.78 19.40
N ARG A 25 -13.94 0.50 20.69
CA ARG A 25 -12.96 1.21 21.51
C ARG A 25 -11.54 1.05 20.97
N LEU A 26 -11.12 -0.18 20.67
CA LEU A 26 -9.79 -0.45 20.11
C LEU A 26 -9.55 0.30 18.79
N LEU A 27 -10.58 0.37 17.93
CA LEU A 27 -10.49 1.09 16.66
C LEU A 27 -10.40 2.60 16.90
N LEU A 28 -11.24 3.16 17.76
CA LEU A 28 -11.23 4.61 18.04
C LEU A 28 -9.92 5.03 18.71
N ASP A 29 -9.41 4.26 19.67
CA ASP A 29 -8.11 4.50 20.30
C ASP A 29 -6.96 4.46 19.28
N ALA A 30 -7.02 3.50 18.33
CA ALA A 30 -6.02 3.41 17.26
C ALA A 30 -6.09 4.56 16.25
N LEU A 31 -7.28 5.08 15.97
CA LEU A 31 -7.48 6.21 15.07
C LEU A 31 -7.10 7.56 15.70
N ASP A 32 -7.13 7.66 17.02
CA ASP A 32 -6.72 8.85 17.79
C ASP A 32 -5.19 8.90 18.01
N GLY A 33 -4.50 7.79 17.74
CA GLY A 33 -3.05 7.68 17.85
C GLY A 33 -2.29 8.30 16.68
N ASP A 34 -0.97 8.31 16.80
CA ASP A 34 -0.08 8.79 15.74
C ASP A 34 -0.24 7.96 14.46
N PRO A 35 -0.24 8.61 13.28
CA PRO A 35 -0.34 7.90 12.00
C PRO A 35 0.82 6.92 11.81
N VAL A 36 0.49 5.66 11.61
CA VAL A 36 1.48 4.62 11.31
C VAL A 36 2.03 4.83 9.91
N VAL A 37 3.35 4.84 9.78
CA VAL A 37 4.05 4.95 8.50
C VAL A 37 4.53 3.58 8.06
N SER A 38 4.27 3.22 6.81
CA SER A 38 4.72 1.96 6.24
C SER A 38 5.27 2.13 4.83
N VAL A 39 6.15 1.22 4.46
CA VAL A 39 6.79 1.18 3.15
C VAL A 39 6.73 -0.24 2.61
N ARG A 40 6.66 -0.38 1.29
CA ARG A 40 6.79 -1.66 0.61
C ARG A 40 8.07 -1.66 -0.24
N TYR A 41 8.98 -2.56 0.08
CA TYR A 41 10.23 -2.71 -0.66
C TYR A 41 10.00 -3.36 -2.03
N ASN A 42 10.82 -2.94 -2.98
CA ASN A 42 10.82 -3.52 -4.31
C ASN A 42 11.71 -4.79 -4.31
N PRO A 43 11.14 -5.98 -4.52
CA PRO A 43 11.91 -7.23 -4.47
C PRO A 43 12.99 -7.34 -5.56
N TYR A 44 12.85 -6.59 -6.63
CA TYR A 44 13.83 -6.58 -7.73
C TYR A 44 15.02 -5.64 -7.50
N LYS A 45 14.93 -4.77 -6.49
CA LYS A 45 15.96 -3.76 -6.20
C LYS A 45 16.54 -3.87 -4.80
N THR A 46 15.90 -4.64 -3.93
CA THR A 46 16.31 -4.78 -2.53
C THR A 46 16.70 -6.23 -2.27
N THR A 47 17.96 -6.46 -1.96
CA THR A 47 18.55 -7.81 -1.76
C THR A 47 18.49 -8.29 -0.32
N SER A 48 18.29 -7.39 0.65
CA SER A 48 18.24 -7.72 2.08
C SER A 48 16.93 -7.24 2.70
N LYS A 49 16.37 -8.04 3.59
CA LYS A 49 15.23 -7.61 4.41
C LYS A 49 15.71 -6.60 5.46
N PRO A 50 15.03 -5.47 5.62
CA PRO A 50 15.35 -4.52 6.67
C PRO A 50 15.03 -5.10 8.05
N ALA A 51 15.76 -4.63 9.08
CA ALA A 51 15.46 -4.96 10.47
C ALA A 51 14.32 -4.06 10.99
N LEU A 52 13.14 -4.18 10.38
CA LEU A 52 11.93 -3.42 10.67
C LEU A 52 10.78 -4.37 11.00
N GLU A 53 9.75 -3.88 11.67
CA GLU A 53 8.54 -4.64 11.94
C GLU A 53 7.79 -4.94 10.63
N PRO A 54 7.53 -6.23 10.31
CA PRO A 54 6.85 -6.58 9.07
C PRO A 54 5.35 -6.29 9.14
N VAL A 55 4.77 -5.90 7.99
CA VAL A 55 3.32 -5.88 7.79
C VAL A 55 2.85 -7.33 7.65
N PRO A 56 1.96 -7.85 8.52
CA PRO A 56 1.64 -9.28 8.61
C PRO A 56 1.11 -9.92 7.33
N TRP A 57 0.48 -9.14 6.46
CA TRP A 57 -0.14 -9.59 5.22
C TRP A 57 0.62 -9.20 3.96
N SER A 58 1.85 -8.69 4.10
CA SER A 58 2.69 -8.33 2.96
C SER A 58 4.10 -8.83 3.13
N ARG A 59 4.58 -9.54 2.12
CA ARG A 59 5.92 -10.16 2.09
C ARG A 59 7.06 -9.14 2.13
N TYR A 60 6.80 -7.95 1.57
CA TYR A 60 7.76 -6.85 1.41
C TYR A 60 7.32 -5.56 2.10
N GLY A 61 6.24 -5.60 2.87
CA GLY A 61 5.73 -4.47 3.66
C GLY A 61 6.35 -4.41 5.05
N PHE A 62 6.72 -3.20 5.47
CA PHE A 62 7.32 -2.96 6.80
C PHE A 62 6.80 -1.65 7.38
N TYR A 63 6.64 -1.65 8.71
CA TYR A 63 6.36 -0.43 9.46
C TYR A 63 7.65 0.33 9.75
N LEU A 64 7.59 1.65 9.70
CA LEU A 64 8.67 2.52 10.11
C LEU A 64 8.41 3.02 11.53
N THR A 65 9.46 3.11 12.34
CA THR A 65 9.39 3.64 13.71
C THR A 65 9.13 5.14 13.75
N GLU A 66 9.54 5.84 12.69
CA GLU A 66 9.34 7.28 12.51
C GLU A 66 9.16 7.62 11.04
N ARG A 67 8.58 8.78 10.76
CA ARG A 67 8.41 9.26 9.38
C ARG A 67 9.66 10.01 8.91
N PRO A 68 10.46 9.44 8.00
CA PRO A 68 11.63 10.12 7.46
C PRO A 68 11.24 11.21 6.44
N SER A 69 12.21 12.03 6.06
CA SER A 69 12.06 12.97 4.93
C SER A 69 12.19 12.20 3.61
N PHE A 70 11.11 11.63 3.14
CA PHE A 70 11.08 10.83 1.91
C PHE A 70 11.55 11.59 0.66
N THR A 71 11.32 12.91 0.60
CA THR A 71 11.67 13.74 -0.55
C THR A 71 13.18 13.78 -0.83
N LEU A 72 13.99 13.57 0.20
CA LEU A 72 15.44 13.61 0.11
C LEU A 72 16.07 12.21 0.01
N ASP A 73 15.27 11.15 -0.01
CA ASP A 73 15.78 9.78 -0.05
C ASP A 73 16.02 9.31 -1.50
N PRO A 74 17.30 9.13 -1.91
CA PRO A 74 17.63 8.62 -3.23
C PRO A 74 17.06 7.22 -3.48
N SER A 75 16.87 6.40 -2.44
CA SER A 75 16.33 5.04 -2.55
C SER A 75 14.88 5.06 -2.96
N LEU A 76 14.08 6.03 -2.46
CA LEU A 76 12.71 6.23 -2.92
C LEU A 76 12.68 6.60 -4.40
N HIS A 77 13.48 7.60 -4.79
CA HIS A 77 13.56 8.06 -6.19
C HIS A 77 14.12 6.97 -7.12
N GLY A 78 15.02 6.15 -6.61
CA GLY A 78 15.53 4.96 -7.30
C GLY A 78 14.53 3.80 -7.37
N GLY A 79 13.37 3.92 -6.72
CA GLY A 79 12.33 2.87 -6.70
C GLY A 79 12.70 1.62 -5.91
N ALA A 80 13.60 1.74 -4.92
CA ALA A 80 13.94 0.64 -4.02
C ALA A 80 12.80 0.29 -3.07
N TYR A 81 11.94 1.25 -2.77
CA TYR A 81 10.71 1.06 -2.01
C TYR A 81 9.62 2.06 -2.43
N TYR A 82 8.40 1.78 -2.03
CA TYR A 82 7.23 2.64 -2.21
C TYR A 82 6.63 2.97 -0.83
N VAL A 83 6.34 4.25 -0.58
CA VAL A 83 5.60 4.66 0.62
C VAL A 83 4.14 4.27 0.41
N GLN A 84 3.70 3.25 1.12
CA GLN A 84 2.38 2.65 0.94
C GLN A 84 1.77 2.34 2.30
N GLU A 85 0.50 2.68 2.45
CA GLU A 85 -0.25 2.33 3.64
C GLU A 85 -0.38 0.82 3.78
N ALA A 86 -0.19 0.31 5.00
CA ALA A 86 -0.22 -1.12 5.28
C ALA A 86 -1.56 -1.78 4.87
N SER A 87 -2.70 -1.09 5.08
CA SER A 87 -4.02 -1.57 4.66
C SER A 87 -4.10 -1.79 3.14
N SER A 88 -3.48 -0.91 2.34
CA SER A 88 -3.42 -1.06 0.88
C SER A 88 -2.59 -2.27 0.43
N MET A 89 -1.63 -2.71 1.25
CA MET A 89 -0.82 -3.91 0.99
C MET A 89 -1.60 -5.21 1.20
N PHE A 90 -2.78 -5.17 1.83
CA PHE A 90 -3.66 -6.34 2.00
C PHE A 90 -4.08 -6.95 0.66
N LEU A 91 -4.01 -6.17 -0.41
CA LEU A 91 -4.19 -6.68 -1.78
C LEU A 91 -3.26 -7.85 -2.11
N GLU A 92 -2.08 -7.95 -1.48
CA GLU A 92 -1.17 -9.09 -1.65
C GLU A 92 -1.81 -10.40 -1.15
N ALA A 93 -2.44 -10.36 0.02
CA ALA A 93 -3.13 -11.53 0.57
C ALA A 93 -4.33 -11.94 -0.29
N VAL A 94 -5.11 -10.94 -0.76
CA VAL A 94 -6.25 -11.20 -1.66
C VAL A 94 -5.76 -11.81 -2.99
N PHE A 95 -4.72 -11.24 -3.59
CA PHE A 95 -4.14 -11.71 -4.83
C PHE A 95 -3.65 -13.17 -4.70
N GLY A 96 -2.91 -13.47 -3.63
CA GLY A 96 -2.43 -14.82 -3.36
C GLY A 96 -3.53 -15.87 -3.12
N ALA A 97 -4.73 -15.42 -2.74
CA ALA A 97 -5.88 -16.30 -2.54
C ALA A 97 -6.66 -16.63 -3.84
N ILE A 98 -6.57 -15.77 -4.87
CA ILE A 98 -7.40 -15.87 -6.08
C ILE A 98 -6.60 -16.08 -7.36
N ALA A 99 -5.30 -15.79 -7.37
CA ALA A 99 -4.46 -15.84 -8.55
C ALA A 99 -3.35 -16.87 -8.41
N ASP A 100 -3.15 -17.65 -9.47
CA ASP A 100 -1.96 -18.48 -9.63
C ASP A 100 -0.84 -17.60 -10.21
N SER A 101 0.13 -17.24 -9.36
CA SER A 101 1.25 -16.38 -9.76
C SER A 101 2.22 -17.05 -10.72
N GLU A 102 2.18 -18.38 -10.86
CA GLU A 102 2.99 -19.14 -11.80
C GLU A 102 2.39 -19.14 -13.23
N ALA A 103 1.09 -18.85 -13.35
CA ALA A 103 0.42 -18.75 -14.64
C ALA A 103 0.52 -17.31 -15.21
N PRO A 104 0.59 -17.16 -16.56
CA PRO A 104 0.49 -15.85 -17.19
C PRO A 104 -0.86 -15.18 -16.92
N LEU A 105 -0.84 -14.04 -16.25
CA LEU A 105 -2.03 -13.30 -15.87
C LEU A 105 -2.26 -12.07 -16.75
N ARG A 106 -3.52 -11.70 -16.92
CA ARG A 106 -3.93 -10.41 -17.51
C ARG A 106 -4.67 -9.62 -16.44
N ILE A 107 -4.04 -8.52 -16.00
CA ILE A 107 -4.49 -7.71 -14.88
C ILE A 107 -4.86 -6.32 -15.39
N LEU A 108 -6.01 -5.82 -15.02
CA LEU A 108 -6.45 -4.46 -15.29
C LEU A 108 -6.62 -3.69 -13.98
N ASP A 109 -5.79 -2.66 -13.78
CA ASP A 109 -5.95 -1.71 -12.68
C ASP A 109 -6.72 -0.49 -13.22
N LEU A 110 -7.99 -0.37 -12.85
CA LEU A 110 -8.90 0.64 -13.39
C LEU A 110 -8.65 2.06 -12.87
N CYS A 111 -8.03 2.20 -11.70
CA CYS A 111 -7.78 3.48 -11.01
C CYS A 111 -6.35 3.47 -10.46
N ALA A 112 -5.38 3.42 -11.35
CA ALA A 112 -4.01 3.04 -11.04
C ALA A 112 -3.20 4.11 -10.28
N ALA A 113 -3.48 5.39 -10.50
CA ALA A 113 -2.68 6.45 -9.88
C ALA A 113 -2.85 6.50 -8.34
N PRO A 114 -1.76 6.71 -7.61
CA PRO A 114 -0.40 7.06 -8.03
C PRO A 114 0.54 5.85 -8.32
N GLY A 115 0.02 4.63 -8.43
CA GLY A 115 0.81 3.46 -8.84
C GLY A 115 1.09 2.42 -7.76
N GLY A 116 0.70 2.67 -6.50
CA GLY A 116 1.01 1.78 -5.38
C GLY A 116 0.44 0.36 -5.53
N LYS A 117 -0.81 0.21 -6.00
CA LYS A 117 -1.43 -1.09 -6.24
C LYS A 117 -0.90 -1.73 -7.53
N THR A 118 -0.74 -0.96 -8.59
CA THR A 118 -0.16 -1.43 -9.85
C THR A 118 1.23 -2.02 -9.66
N THR A 119 2.11 -1.30 -8.93
CA THR A 119 3.48 -1.79 -8.65
C THR A 119 3.49 -2.97 -7.69
N LEU A 120 2.53 -3.07 -6.77
CA LEU A 120 2.34 -4.25 -5.93
C LEU A 120 1.98 -5.46 -6.80
N LEU A 121 0.95 -5.35 -7.64
CA LEU A 121 0.53 -6.41 -8.55
C LEU A 121 1.67 -6.84 -9.50
N SER A 122 2.45 -5.87 -10.00
CA SER A 122 3.63 -6.16 -10.83
C SER A 122 4.71 -6.95 -10.09
N SER A 123 4.84 -6.78 -8.79
CA SER A 123 5.80 -7.56 -7.99
C SER A 123 5.32 -8.98 -7.64
N LEU A 124 4.04 -9.27 -7.83
CA LEU A 124 3.41 -10.55 -7.53
C LEU A 124 3.14 -11.40 -8.77
N ALA A 125 2.92 -10.75 -9.91
CA ALA A 125 2.62 -11.41 -11.16
C ALA A 125 3.89 -11.99 -11.80
N GLY A 126 3.76 -13.15 -12.45
CA GLY A 126 4.86 -13.78 -13.18
C GLY A 126 5.33 -12.95 -14.39
N PRO A 127 6.52 -13.25 -14.94
CA PRO A 127 7.17 -12.43 -15.99
C PRO A 127 6.39 -12.38 -17.31
N GLU A 128 5.58 -13.39 -17.60
CA GLU A 128 4.74 -13.47 -18.80
C GLU A 128 3.38 -12.77 -18.63
N SER A 129 3.15 -12.12 -17.49
CA SER A 129 1.88 -11.45 -17.19
C SER A 129 1.83 -10.06 -17.80
N LEU A 130 0.62 -9.65 -18.20
CA LEU A 130 0.33 -8.31 -18.70
C LEU A 130 -0.46 -7.53 -17.66
N ILE A 131 0.02 -6.35 -17.30
CA ILE A 131 -0.70 -5.41 -16.43
C ILE A 131 -1.02 -4.15 -17.22
N VAL A 132 -2.29 -3.83 -17.32
CA VAL A 132 -2.79 -2.58 -17.92
C VAL A 132 -3.21 -1.66 -16.78
N ALA A 133 -2.53 -0.52 -16.67
CA ALA A 133 -2.82 0.53 -15.68
C ALA A 133 -3.62 1.64 -16.35
N ASN A 134 -4.86 1.80 -15.94
CA ASN A 134 -5.74 2.87 -16.39
C ASN A 134 -5.93 3.93 -15.31
N GLU A 135 -5.92 5.19 -15.69
CA GLU A 135 -6.28 6.29 -14.78
C GLU A 135 -7.22 7.27 -15.50
N PRO A 136 -8.50 7.34 -15.09
CA PRO A 136 -9.47 8.18 -15.77
C PRO A 136 -9.25 9.67 -15.53
N VAL A 137 -8.56 10.05 -14.46
CA VAL A 137 -8.28 11.46 -14.15
C VAL A 137 -6.94 11.87 -14.74
N ARG A 138 -6.98 12.63 -15.84
CA ARG A 138 -5.81 13.04 -16.63
C ARG A 138 -4.69 13.68 -15.78
N ALA A 139 -5.06 14.53 -14.83
CA ALA A 139 -4.09 15.19 -13.94
C ALA A 139 -3.32 14.18 -13.04
N ARG A 140 -3.92 13.03 -12.73
CA ARG A 140 -3.32 11.96 -11.92
C ARG A 140 -2.52 10.97 -12.77
N ALA A 141 -2.85 10.83 -14.05
CA ALA A 141 -2.16 9.91 -14.95
C ALA A 141 -0.64 10.21 -15.07
N ALA A 142 -0.24 11.48 -14.97
CA ALA A 142 1.16 11.89 -14.97
C ALA A 142 1.97 11.24 -13.82
N CYS A 143 1.34 10.91 -12.69
CA CYS A 143 2.00 10.28 -11.55
C CYS A 143 2.42 8.83 -11.85
N LEU A 144 1.75 8.13 -12.80
CA LEU A 144 2.06 6.75 -13.15
C LEU A 144 3.40 6.63 -13.87
N THR A 145 3.77 7.60 -14.70
CA THR A 145 5.01 7.59 -15.47
C THR A 145 6.25 7.79 -14.60
N THR A 146 6.12 8.51 -13.48
CA THR A 146 7.20 8.73 -12.51
C THR A 146 7.42 7.56 -11.56
N SER A 147 6.36 6.78 -11.27
CA SER A 147 6.43 5.62 -10.37
C SER A 147 6.99 4.36 -11.04
N GLY A 148 7.00 4.31 -12.36
CA GLY A 148 7.33 3.12 -13.16
C GLY A 148 8.80 2.97 -13.54
N GLY A 149 9.72 3.73 -12.99
CA GLY A 149 11.15 3.67 -13.31
C GLY A 149 11.81 2.37 -12.88
N GLY A 150 11.58 1.27 -13.60
CA GLY A 150 12.28 0.03 -13.31
C GLY A 150 11.76 -1.26 -13.92
N GLY A 151 10.87 -1.19 -14.91
CA GLY A 151 10.46 -2.34 -15.71
C GLY A 151 10.56 -2.00 -17.19
N SER A 152 11.42 -2.69 -17.92
CA SER A 152 11.46 -2.64 -19.37
C SER A 152 10.10 -3.07 -19.93
N GLY A 153 9.31 -2.13 -20.44
CA GLY A 153 8.13 -2.46 -21.21
C GLY A 153 6.85 -1.67 -20.90
N MET A 154 6.93 -0.39 -20.53
CA MET A 154 5.75 0.49 -20.63
C MET A 154 5.81 1.20 -21.99
N SER A 155 5.17 0.63 -23.01
CA SER A 155 4.80 1.36 -24.21
C SER A 155 3.51 2.13 -23.94
N SER A 156 3.57 3.44 -24.13
CA SER A 156 2.44 4.38 -24.11
C SER A 156 1.43 4.11 -25.25
#